data_b2f0b4c675da883c66f569b95cd2c6be
#
_entry.id   b2f0b4c675da883c66f569b95cd2c6be
#
_cell.length_a   1.000
_cell.length_b   1.000
_cell.length_c   1.000
_cell.angle_alpha   90.00
_cell.angle_beta   90.00
_cell.angle_gamma   90.00
#
_symmetry.space_group_name_H-M   'P 1'
#
loop_
_entity.id
_entity.type
_entity.pdbx_description
1 polymer ?
#
loop_
_entity_poly.entity_id
_entity_poly.type
_entity_poly.pdbx_seq_one_letter_code
_entity_poly.pdbx_strand_id
1 'polypeptide(L)'
;MAGSAEATLYRWVDGNGRVHYSDTPPVTFQRSGGAELSKQGNLVKRTQSETERRAEAARQEELKREQIEQQKQAQLDRALTQTYTSEAEIDLARDRALEHHRLMIRSAEIRAEAVNATMTELRERIARSEKSGRKAGPGLTEPLDQATRESLEIKRVIFNNEEAMQKVRDKYAADKLRFRELTARAP
;
A
#
# COMPACT_ATOMS: atom_id res chain seq x y z
N MET A 1 5.80 4.77 -66.19
CA MET A 1 6.93 4.85 -65.25
C MET A 1 6.87 3.61 -64.37
N ALA A 2 7.76 2.64 -64.68
CA ALA A 2 7.85 1.41 -63.91
C ALA A 2 8.61 1.74 -62.59
N GLY A 3 7.95 1.68 -61.47
CA GLY A 3 8.56 1.80 -60.18
C GLY A 3 9.52 0.62 -59.97
N SER A 4 10.79 0.89 -59.89
CA SER A 4 11.81 -0.10 -59.51
C SER A 4 11.45 -0.67 -58.16
N ALA A 5 10.98 -1.91 -58.14
CA ALA A 5 10.83 -2.68 -56.90
C ALA A 5 12.25 -2.82 -56.34
N GLU A 6 12.60 -2.02 -55.34
CA GLU A 6 13.86 -2.20 -54.60
C GLU A 6 13.79 -3.57 -53.95
N ALA A 7 14.65 -4.47 -54.42
CA ALA A 7 14.70 -5.82 -53.85
C ALA A 7 15.25 -5.70 -52.44
N THR A 8 14.41 -5.95 -51.48
CA THR A 8 14.72 -5.92 -50.06
C THR A 8 15.10 -7.33 -49.61
N LEU A 9 16.26 -7.47 -48.94
CA LEU A 9 16.70 -8.75 -48.38
C LEU A 9 16.32 -8.79 -46.89
N TYR A 10 15.61 -9.82 -46.49
CA TYR A 10 15.26 -10.03 -45.10
C TYR A 10 16.28 -10.92 -44.42
N ARG A 11 16.78 -10.47 -43.27
CA ARG A 11 17.67 -11.24 -42.40
C ARG A 11 16.95 -11.49 -41.06
N TRP A 12 16.91 -12.75 -40.63
CA TRP A 12 16.35 -13.11 -39.31
C TRP A 12 17.16 -14.25 -38.69
N VAL A 13 16.93 -14.49 -37.40
CA VAL A 13 17.53 -15.60 -36.65
C VAL A 13 16.39 -16.57 -36.29
N ASP A 14 16.60 -17.87 -36.55
CA ASP A 14 15.64 -18.90 -36.16
C ASP A 14 15.74 -19.28 -34.67
N GLY A 15 14.83 -20.15 -34.19
CA GLY A 15 14.82 -20.62 -32.82
C GLY A 15 16.06 -21.41 -32.38
N ASN A 16 16.92 -21.84 -33.34
CA ASN A 16 18.19 -22.54 -33.10
C ASN A 16 19.40 -21.59 -33.16
N GLY A 17 19.17 -20.29 -33.32
CA GLY A 17 20.23 -19.30 -33.39
C GLY A 17 20.90 -19.18 -34.79
N ARG A 18 20.34 -19.81 -35.84
CA ARG A 18 20.89 -19.72 -37.19
C ARG A 18 20.37 -18.50 -37.93
N VAL A 19 21.26 -17.82 -38.64
CA VAL A 19 20.95 -16.65 -39.45
C VAL A 19 20.44 -17.07 -40.82
N HIS A 20 19.31 -16.54 -41.24
CA HIS A 20 18.71 -16.78 -42.55
C HIS A 20 18.61 -15.48 -43.35
N TYR A 21 18.68 -15.60 -44.64
CA TYR A 21 18.48 -14.52 -45.60
C TYR A 21 17.50 -14.95 -46.68
N SER A 22 16.55 -14.10 -47.03
CA SER A 22 15.56 -14.32 -48.09
C SER A 22 15.05 -12.99 -48.66
N ASP A 23 14.61 -13.00 -49.87
CA ASP A 23 13.87 -11.90 -50.51
C ASP A 23 12.42 -11.78 -50.03
N THR A 24 11.92 -12.82 -49.32
CA THR A 24 10.57 -12.86 -48.77
C THR A 24 10.64 -13.11 -47.28
N PRO A 25 9.96 -12.29 -46.44
CA PRO A 25 9.97 -12.49 -44.97
C PRO A 25 9.21 -13.76 -44.60
N PRO A 26 9.69 -14.58 -43.67
CA PRO A 26 8.96 -15.73 -43.17
C PRO A 26 7.71 -15.29 -42.39
N VAL A 27 6.70 -16.15 -42.32
CA VAL A 27 5.48 -15.88 -41.56
C VAL A 27 5.77 -15.53 -40.08
N THR A 28 6.86 -16.05 -39.54
CA THR A 28 7.31 -15.80 -38.16
C THR A 28 8.10 -14.50 -38.00
N PHE A 29 8.42 -13.76 -39.07
CA PHE A 29 9.28 -12.57 -39.03
C PHE A 29 8.82 -11.53 -38.01
N GLN A 30 7.53 -11.30 -37.93
CA GLN A 30 6.97 -10.37 -36.95
C GLN A 30 7.10 -10.83 -35.49
N ARG A 31 7.18 -12.15 -35.27
CA ARG A 31 7.33 -12.73 -33.95
C ARG A 31 8.81 -12.85 -33.55
N SER A 32 9.64 -13.36 -34.43
CA SER A 32 11.07 -13.57 -34.21
C SER A 32 11.90 -12.28 -34.34
N GLY A 33 11.38 -11.28 -35.02
CA GLY A 33 12.12 -10.08 -35.36
C GLY A 33 13.12 -10.33 -36.49
N GLY A 34 13.78 -9.25 -36.95
CA GLY A 34 14.75 -9.35 -38.00
C GLY A 34 15.16 -7.98 -38.56
N ALA A 35 15.86 -7.99 -39.70
CA ALA A 35 16.30 -6.80 -40.36
C ALA A 35 15.96 -6.86 -41.86
N GLU A 36 15.53 -5.75 -42.40
CA GLU A 36 15.39 -5.51 -43.82
C GLU A 36 16.68 -4.82 -44.31
N LEU A 37 17.30 -5.39 -45.30
CA LEU A 37 18.56 -4.91 -45.86
C LEU A 37 18.36 -4.46 -47.34
N SER A 38 19.10 -3.46 -47.76
CA SER A 38 19.18 -3.07 -49.18
C SER A 38 19.95 -4.13 -49.96
N LYS A 39 19.97 -4.01 -51.30
CA LYS A 39 20.78 -4.83 -52.24
C LYS A 39 22.29 -4.78 -51.89
N GLN A 40 22.73 -3.69 -51.29
CA GLN A 40 24.15 -3.50 -50.88
C GLN A 40 24.43 -4.00 -49.45
N GLY A 41 23.42 -4.62 -48.78
CA GLY A 41 23.56 -5.15 -47.42
C GLY A 41 23.41 -4.11 -46.30
N ASN A 42 23.04 -2.87 -46.64
CA ASN A 42 22.82 -1.84 -45.61
C ASN A 42 21.50 -2.05 -44.91
N LEU A 43 21.45 -1.79 -43.60
CA LEU A 43 20.24 -1.87 -42.79
C LEU A 43 19.23 -0.80 -43.21
N VAL A 44 18.08 -1.22 -43.72
CA VAL A 44 16.95 -0.33 -44.06
C VAL A 44 15.98 -0.20 -42.90
N LYS A 45 15.63 -1.33 -42.29
CA LYS A 45 14.69 -1.36 -41.17
C LYS A 45 14.96 -2.53 -40.26
N ARG A 46 14.83 -2.32 -38.95
CA ARG A 46 14.88 -3.38 -37.94
C ARG A 46 13.46 -3.61 -37.39
N THR A 47 13.02 -4.86 -37.41
CA THR A 47 11.79 -5.30 -36.78
C THR A 47 12.15 -6.01 -35.48
N GLN A 48 11.71 -5.46 -34.36
CA GLN A 48 11.91 -6.09 -33.04
C GLN A 48 11.09 -7.37 -32.94
N SER A 49 11.67 -8.37 -32.28
CA SER A 49 10.93 -9.58 -31.92
C SER A 49 9.82 -9.29 -30.89
N GLU A 50 8.88 -10.20 -30.80
CA GLU A 50 7.81 -10.10 -29.79
C GLU A 50 8.38 -10.05 -28.35
N THR A 51 9.43 -10.82 -28.11
CA THR A 51 10.14 -10.84 -26.81
C THR A 51 10.82 -9.50 -26.54
N GLU A 52 11.51 -8.90 -27.51
CA GLU A 52 12.11 -7.57 -27.38
C GLU A 52 11.06 -6.49 -27.12
N ARG A 53 9.94 -6.51 -27.84
CA ARG A 53 8.82 -5.56 -27.63
C ARG A 53 8.20 -5.69 -26.25
N ARG A 54 8.00 -6.94 -25.77
CA ARG A 54 7.50 -7.20 -24.42
C ARG A 54 8.49 -6.73 -23.35
N ALA A 55 9.78 -6.99 -23.55
CA ALA A 55 10.81 -6.53 -22.63
C ALA A 55 10.92 -4.99 -22.60
N GLU A 56 10.82 -4.35 -23.76
CA GLU A 56 10.81 -2.89 -23.85
C GLU A 56 9.56 -2.29 -23.22
N ALA A 57 8.37 -2.87 -23.48
CA ALA A 57 7.14 -2.45 -22.83
C ALA A 57 7.18 -2.58 -21.30
N ALA A 58 7.75 -3.69 -20.79
CA ALA A 58 7.95 -3.88 -19.37
C ALA A 58 8.89 -2.83 -18.74
N ARG A 59 10.03 -2.53 -19.42
CA ARG A 59 10.94 -1.48 -18.99
C ARG A 59 10.30 -0.10 -18.99
N GLN A 60 9.52 0.21 -20.03
CA GLN A 60 8.81 1.49 -20.10
C GLN A 60 7.75 1.63 -19.00
N GLU A 61 7.07 0.53 -18.69
CA GLU A 61 6.11 0.52 -17.58
C GLU A 61 6.81 0.70 -16.22
N GLU A 62 7.94 0.05 -16.00
CA GLU A 62 8.75 0.21 -14.78
C GLU A 62 9.24 1.65 -14.63
N LEU A 63 9.82 2.24 -15.69
CA LEU A 63 10.23 3.65 -15.68
C LEU A 63 9.07 4.61 -15.39
N LYS A 64 7.88 4.35 -15.95
CA LYS A 64 6.70 5.16 -15.64
C LYS A 64 6.27 5.03 -14.17
N ARG A 65 6.32 3.83 -13.61
CA ARG A 65 6.03 3.60 -12.19
C ARG A 65 7.02 4.34 -11.29
N GLU A 66 8.31 4.26 -11.60
CA GLU A 66 9.34 5.01 -10.87
C GLU A 66 9.12 6.52 -10.95
N GLN A 67 8.82 7.05 -12.13
CA GLN A 67 8.53 8.48 -12.32
C GLN A 67 7.31 8.93 -11.51
N ILE A 68 6.23 8.14 -11.51
CA ILE A 68 5.03 8.43 -10.72
C ILE A 68 5.37 8.45 -9.22
N GLU A 69 6.15 7.48 -8.76
CA GLU A 69 6.53 7.41 -7.34
C GLU A 69 7.44 8.57 -6.93
N GLN A 70 8.41 8.94 -7.78
CA GLN A 70 9.24 10.13 -7.55
C GLN A 70 8.42 11.42 -7.53
N GLN A 71 7.43 11.55 -8.42
CA GLN A 71 6.54 12.73 -8.42
C GLN A 71 5.69 12.79 -7.15
N LYS A 72 5.13 11.66 -6.70
CA LYS A 72 4.38 11.58 -5.44
C LYS A 72 5.25 11.97 -4.26
N GLN A 73 6.46 11.42 -4.17
CA GLN A 73 7.38 11.74 -3.10
C GLN A 73 7.75 13.22 -3.10
N ALA A 74 8.03 13.80 -4.27
CA ALA A 74 8.31 15.22 -4.38
C ALA A 74 7.12 16.10 -3.98
N GLN A 75 5.88 15.67 -4.26
CA GLN A 75 4.68 16.37 -3.79
C GLN A 75 4.53 16.30 -2.27
N LEU A 76 4.76 15.12 -1.67
CA LEU A 76 4.73 14.95 -0.22
C LEU A 76 5.80 15.79 0.47
N ASP A 77 7.02 15.81 -0.06
CA ASP A 77 8.13 16.63 0.45
C ASP A 77 7.80 18.13 0.42
N ARG A 78 7.22 18.61 -0.69
CA ARG A 78 6.76 19.99 -0.80
C ARG A 78 5.64 20.30 0.21
N ALA A 79 4.64 19.42 0.30
CA ALA A 79 3.55 19.61 1.25
C ALA A 79 4.08 19.67 2.70
N LEU A 80 5.05 18.81 3.04
CA LEU A 80 5.66 18.77 4.35
C LEU A 80 6.36 20.10 4.70
N THR A 81 7.23 20.59 3.79
CA THR A 81 7.99 21.83 4.00
C THR A 81 7.14 23.11 3.88
N GLN A 82 6.00 23.04 3.18
CA GLN A 82 5.04 24.16 3.13
C GLN A 82 4.10 24.18 4.33
N THR A 83 3.82 23.03 4.94
CA THR A 83 2.90 22.93 6.09
C THR A 83 3.59 23.24 7.40
N TYR A 84 4.86 22.84 7.55
CA TYR A 84 5.60 22.98 8.80
C TYR A 84 6.86 23.83 8.59
N THR A 85 7.11 24.73 9.53
CA THR A 85 8.30 25.57 9.56
C THR A 85 9.36 25.03 10.54
N SER A 86 8.95 24.14 11.46
CA SER A 86 9.83 23.55 12.48
C SER A 86 9.38 22.16 12.89
N GLU A 87 10.31 21.39 13.45
CA GLU A 87 10.00 20.07 14.06
C GLU A 87 8.99 20.19 15.20
N ALA A 88 8.99 21.30 15.94
CA ALA A 88 8.05 21.53 17.03
C ALA A 88 6.60 21.63 16.54
N GLU A 89 6.38 22.19 15.36
CA GLU A 89 5.04 22.23 14.74
C GLU A 89 4.54 20.83 14.34
N ILE A 90 5.45 19.97 13.88
CA ILE A 90 5.13 18.55 13.59
C ILE A 90 4.73 17.83 14.88
N ASP A 91 5.49 18.04 15.98
CA ASP A 91 5.15 17.46 17.28
C ASP A 91 3.80 17.96 17.78
N LEU A 92 3.49 19.25 17.63
CA LEU A 92 2.20 19.82 18.01
C LEU A 92 1.05 19.25 17.17
N ALA A 93 1.26 19.07 15.87
CA ALA A 93 0.27 18.47 14.98
C ALA A 93 0.01 17.00 15.36
N ARG A 94 1.09 16.24 15.68
CA ARG A 94 0.97 14.88 16.22
C ARG A 94 0.11 14.85 17.48
N ASP A 95 0.40 15.71 18.44
CA ASP A 95 -0.26 15.69 19.74
C ASP A 95 -1.76 16.04 19.60
N ARG A 96 -2.09 16.98 18.70
CA ARG A 96 -3.47 17.29 18.34
C ARG A 96 -4.17 16.09 17.68
N ALA A 97 -3.50 15.38 16.78
CA ALA A 97 -4.06 14.20 16.13
C ALA A 97 -4.28 13.04 17.12
N LEU A 98 -3.45 12.92 18.16
CA LEU A 98 -3.59 11.90 19.19
C LEU A 98 -4.73 12.21 20.19
N GLU A 99 -5.10 13.48 20.38
CA GLU A 99 -6.04 13.90 21.41
C GLU A 99 -7.41 13.26 21.25
N HIS A 100 -7.93 13.18 20.04
CA HIS A 100 -9.19 12.49 19.77
C HIS A 100 -9.17 11.03 20.27
N HIS A 101 -8.13 10.29 19.96
CA HIS A 101 -8.00 8.89 20.37
C HIS A 101 -7.83 8.76 21.91
N ARG A 102 -7.10 9.68 22.54
CA ARG A 102 -6.97 9.72 24.02
C ARG A 102 -8.33 9.91 24.69
N LEU A 103 -9.16 10.83 24.16
CA LEU A 103 -10.51 11.06 24.68
C LEU A 103 -11.41 9.83 24.47
N MET A 104 -11.32 9.16 23.33
CA MET A 104 -12.08 7.93 23.07
C MET A 104 -11.67 6.80 24.02
N ILE A 105 -10.38 6.61 24.28
CA ILE A 105 -9.87 5.62 25.23
C ILE A 105 -10.36 5.97 26.63
N ARG A 106 -10.23 7.23 27.06
CA ARG A 106 -10.67 7.66 28.39
C ARG A 106 -12.16 7.43 28.62
N SER A 107 -13.01 7.75 27.62
CA SER A 107 -14.44 7.47 27.69
C SER A 107 -14.72 5.97 27.77
N ALA A 108 -13.99 5.15 27.02
CA ALA A 108 -14.13 3.70 27.05
C ALA A 108 -13.67 3.10 28.39
N GLU A 109 -12.61 3.62 29.01
CA GLU A 109 -12.13 3.21 30.34
C GLU A 109 -13.18 3.47 31.43
N ILE A 110 -13.80 4.66 31.43
CA ILE A 110 -14.88 5.00 32.36
C ILE A 110 -16.06 4.03 32.21
N ARG A 111 -16.46 3.71 30.98
CA ARG A 111 -17.49 2.71 30.71
C ARG A 111 -17.08 1.31 31.18
N ALA A 112 -15.81 0.94 30.98
CA ALA A 112 -15.29 -0.34 31.43
C ALA A 112 -15.38 -0.50 32.95
N GLU A 113 -15.07 0.54 33.72
CA GLU A 113 -15.22 0.55 35.18
C GLU A 113 -16.67 0.29 35.60
N ALA A 114 -17.64 0.99 35.00
CA ALA A 114 -19.06 0.82 35.29
C ALA A 114 -19.56 -0.60 34.93
N VAL A 115 -19.19 -1.12 33.76
CA VAL A 115 -19.54 -2.47 33.30
C VAL A 115 -18.91 -3.53 34.22
N ASN A 116 -17.66 -3.36 34.62
CA ASN A 116 -16.98 -4.28 35.54
C ASN A 116 -17.65 -4.30 36.93
N ALA A 117 -18.03 -3.14 37.45
CA ALA A 117 -18.78 -3.07 38.71
C ALA A 117 -20.11 -3.83 38.60
N THR A 118 -20.88 -3.64 37.53
CA THR A 118 -22.13 -4.36 37.25
C THR A 118 -21.90 -5.88 37.17
N MET A 119 -20.87 -6.31 36.45
CA MET A 119 -20.50 -7.73 36.32
C MET A 119 -20.14 -8.34 37.68
N THR A 120 -19.41 -7.61 38.51
CA THR A 120 -19.03 -8.05 39.86
C THR A 120 -20.28 -8.24 40.72
N GLU A 121 -21.20 -7.24 40.78
CA GLU A 121 -22.45 -7.33 41.51
C GLU A 121 -23.32 -8.53 41.07
N LEU A 122 -23.46 -8.71 39.74
CA LEU A 122 -24.27 -9.82 39.22
C LEU A 122 -23.66 -11.18 39.59
N ARG A 123 -22.32 -11.34 39.49
CA ARG A 123 -21.64 -12.57 39.91
C ARG A 123 -21.83 -12.85 41.41
N GLU A 124 -21.77 -11.85 42.26
CA GLU A 124 -22.00 -12.02 43.69
C GLU A 124 -23.47 -12.42 43.98
N ARG A 125 -24.44 -11.85 43.26
CA ARG A 125 -25.87 -12.22 43.39
C ARG A 125 -26.12 -13.66 42.93
N ILE A 126 -25.47 -14.09 41.82
CA ILE A 126 -25.51 -15.47 41.34
C ILE A 126 -24.92 -16.41 42.39
N ALA A 127 -23.73 -16.11 42.91
CA ALA A 127 -23.08 -16.92 43.93
C ALA A 127 -23.93 -17.05 45.24
N ARG A 128 -24.61 -15.97 45.67
CA ARG A 128 -25.53 -16.02 46.81
C ARG A 128 -26.75 -16.90 46.54
N SER A 129 -27.30 -16.87 45.31
CA SER A 129 -28.43 -17.74 44.92
C SER A 129 -28.03 -19.21 44.94
N GLU A 130 -26.88 -19.55 44.39
CA GLU A 130 -26.34 -20.91 44.34
C GLU A 130 -26.05 -21.47 45.75
N LYS A 131 -25.43 -20.67 46.63
CA LYS A 131 -25.22 -21.06 48.03
C LYS A 131 -26.51 -21.36 48.78
N SER A 132 -27.64 -20.73 48.39
CA SER A 132 -28.95 -21.02 48.96
C SER A 132 -29.67 -22.21 48.30
N GLY A 133 -28.99 -22.98 47.45
CA GLY A 133 -29.55 -24.15 46.74
C GLY A 133 -30.46 -23.81 45.57
N ARG A 134 -30.50 -22.55 45.15
CA ARG A 134 -31.33 -22.08 44.02
C ARG A 134 -30.43 -21.80 42.80
N LYS A 135 -30.81 -22.32 41.64
CA LYS A 135 -30.12 -21.96 40.39
C LYS A 135 -30.34 -20.48 40.05
N ALA A 136 -29.34 -19.81 39.55
CA ALA A 136 -29.49 -18.46 39.02
C ALA A 136 -30.47 -18.45 37.84
N GLY A 137 -31.51 -17.61 37.95
CA GLY A 137 -32.51 -17.45 36.89
C GLY A 137 -32.06 -16.51 35.79
N PRO A 138 -32.84 -16.47 34.67
CA PRO A 138 -32.55 -15.61 33.51
C PRO A 138 -32.33 -14.14 33.86
N GLY A 139 -33.07 -13.61 34.88
CA GLY A 139 -32.95 -12.25 35.38
C GLY A 139 -31.55 -11.87 35.96
N LEU A 140 -30.65 -12.84 36.16
CA LEU A 140 -29.29 -12.60 36.60
C LEU A 140 -28.26 -13.01 35.49
N THR A 141 -28.55 -14.09 34.77
CA THR A 141 -27.61 -14.61 33.77
C THR A 141 -27.64 -13.81 32.50
N GLU A 142 -28.81 -13.38 31.99
CA GLU A 142 -28.90 -12.57 30.77
C GLU A 142 -28.22 -11.19 30.93
N PRO A 143 -28.41 -10.42 32.03
CA PRO A 143 -27.66 -9.18 32.25
C PRO A 143 -26.18 -9.40 32.37
N LEU A 144 -25.70 -10.50 32.97
CA LEU A 144 -24.29 -10.82 33.05
C LEU A 144 -23.68 -11.11 31.66
N ASP A 145 -24.40 -11.86 30.83
CA ASP A 145 -23.98 -12.13 29.44
C ASP A 145 -23.96 -10.84 28.61
N GLN A 146 -24.91 -9.95 28.79
CA GLN A 146 -24.92 -8.65 28.13
C GLN A 146 -23.74 -7.78 28.57
N ALA A 147 -23.49 -7.66 29.88
CA ALA A 147 -22.36 -6.91 30.42
C ALA A 147 -21.01 -7.50 29.96
N THR A 148 -20.94 -8.83 29.83
CA THR A 148 -19.75 -9.51 29.32
C THR A 148 -19.50 -9.14 27.84
N ARG A 149 -20.54 -9.15 27.00
CA ARG A 149 -20.43 -8.71 25.60
C ARG A 149 -20.02 -7.23 25.51
N GLU A 150 -20.65 -6.37 26.31
CA GLU A 150 -20.27 -4.95 26.35
C GLU A 150 -18.82 -4.75 26.76
N SER A 151 -18.33 -5.48 27.77
CA SER A 151 -16.94 -5.44 28.19
C SER A 151 -15.97 -5.81 27.05
N LEU A 152 -16.32 -6.80 26.23
CA LEU A 152 -15.51 -7.18 25.06
C LEU A 152 -15.50 -6.09 23.98
N GLU A 153 -16.65 -5.46 23.72
CA GLU A 153 -16.72 -4.34 22.75
C GLU A 153 -15.91 -3.12 23.23
N ILE A 154 -15.97 -2.80 24.51
CA ILE A 154 -15.16 -1.71 25.10
C ILE A 154 -13.67 -2.00 24.93
N LYS A 155 -13.21 -3.22 25.21
CA LYS A 155 -11.81 -3.62 25.00
C LYS A 155 -11.39 -3.48 23.55
N ARG A 156 -12.27 -3.83 22.60
CA ARG A 156 -12.03 -3.66 21.17
C ARG A 156 -11.90 -2.17 20.79
N VAL A 157 -12.75 -1.30 21.35
CA VAL A 157 -12.65 0.15 21.14
C VAL A 157 -11.31 0.69 21.63
N ILE A 158 -10.88 0.31 22.83
CA ILE A 158 -9.58 0.71 23.41
C ILE A 158 -8.46 0.25 22.48
N PHE A 159 -8.40 -1.03 22.16
CA PHE A 159 -7.38 -1.61 21.30
C PHE A 159 -7.28 -0.92 19.94
N ASN A 160 -8.40 -0.70 19.26
CA ASN A 160 -8.43 -0.04 17.96
C ASN A 160 -7.91 1.41 18.02
N ASN A 161 -8.22 2.13 19.12
CA ASN A 161 -7.71 3.50 19.29
C ASN A 161 -6.22 3.50 19.64
N GLU A 162 -5.71 2.54 20.42
CA GLU A 162 -4.27 2.39 20.70
C GLU A 162 -3.49 2.09 19.42
N GLU A 163 -4.00 1.19 18.55
CA GLU A 163 -3.41 0.94 17.23
C GLU A 163 -3.41 2.20 16.35
N ALA A 164 -4.53 2.94 16.34
CA ALA A 164 -4.62 4.19 15.59
C ALA A 164 -3.62 5.22 16.11
N MET A 165 -3.46 5.34 17.44
CA MET A 165 -2.45 6.22 18.05
C MET A 165 -1.02 5.81 17.64
N GLN A 166 -0.74 4.52 17.57
CA GLN A 166 0.57 4.06 17.13
C GLN A 166 0.85 4.46 15.68
N LYS A 167 -0.11 4.24 14.77
CA LYS A 167 -0.02 4.67 13.37
C LYS A 167 0.20 6.18 13.22
N VAL A 168 -0.48 6.97 14.05
CA VAL A 168 -0.28 8.44 14.10
C VAL A 168 1.14 8.77 14.54
N ARG A 169 1.66 8.15 15.60
CA ARG A 169 3.04 8.36 16.08
C ARG A 169 4.06 8.03 15.01
N ASP A 170 3.91 6.86 14.38
CA ASP A 170 4.84 6.37 13.34
C ASP A 170 4.86 7.31 12.13
N LYS A 171 3.67 7.77 11.70
CA LYS A 171 3.55 8.74 10.61
C LYS A 171 4.30 10.04 10.93
N TYR A 172 4.02 10.65 12.07
CA TYR A 172 4.64 11.94 12.41
C TYR A 172 6.14 11.79 12.74
N ALA A 173 6.59 10.64 13.22
CA ALA A 173 8.01 10.34 13.37
C ALA A 173 8.72 10.28 12.01
N ALA A 174 8.11 9.63 11.02
CA ALA A 174 8.62 9.60 9.65
C ALA A 174 8.61 11.00 9.00
N ASP A 175 7.50 11.75 9.14
CA ASP A 175 7.39 13.12 8.65
C ASP A 175 8.48 14.03 9.26
N LYS A 176 8.72 13.92 10.56
CA LYS A 176 9.76 14.68 11.25
C LYS A 176 11.17 14.34 10.78
N LEU A 177 11.47 13.05 10.60
CA LEU A 177 12.75 12.61 10.04
C LEU A 177 12.94 13.17 8.63
N ARG A 178 11.91 13.07 7.79
CA ARG A 178 11.95 13.57 6.42
C ARG A 178 12.10 15.09 6.36
N PHE A 179 11.39 15.82 7.19
CA PHE A 179 11.52 17.27 7.30
C PHE A 179 12.96 17.69 7.64
N ARG A 180 13.60 17.00 8.58
CA ARG A 180 14.99 17.24 8.94
C ARG A 180 15.95 17.02 7.77
N GLU A 181 15.76 15.95 7.00
CA GLU A 181 16.56 15.66 5.80
C GLU A 181 16.43 16.76 4.73
N LEU A 182 15.21 17.24 4.52
CA LEU A 182 14.92 18.28 3.53
C LEU A 182 15.47 19.62 3.94
N THR A 183 15.36 19.99 5.20
CA THR A 183 15.86 21.28 5.73
C THR A 183 17.38 21.29 5.90
N ALA A 184 18.01 20.16 6.20
CA ALA A 184 19.47 20.07 6.25
C ALA A 184 20.15 20.19 4.87
N ARG A 185 19.40 19.98 3.77
CA ARG A 185 19.89 20.09 2.39
C ARG A 185 19.61 21.45 1.78
N ALA A 186 18.80 22.29 2.43
CA ALA A 186 18.58 23.65 1.98
C ALA A 186 19.85 24.47 2.23
N PRO A 187 20.39 25.20 1.20
CA PRO A 187 21.60 26.01 1.34
C PRO A 187 21.39 27.20 2.26
#